data_9cdf2993cd4243da02c9174e5bda3906
#
_entry.id   9cdf2993cd4243da02c9174e5bda3906
#
_cell.length_a   1.000
_cell.length_b   1.000
_cell.length_c   1.000
_cell.angle_alpha   90.00
_cell.angle_beta   90.00
_cell.angle_gamma   90.00
#
_symmetry.space_group_name_H-M   'P 1'
#
loop_
_entity.id
_entity.type
_entity.pdbx_description
1 polymer ?
#
loop_
_entity_poly.entity_id
_entity_poly.type
_entity_poly.pdbx_seq_one_letter_code
_entity_poly.pdbx_strand_id
1 'polypeptide(L)'
;MKNITYISASAGSGKTYELTERLKKVILEGKAKPEEVILTTFTKAAASEFKEKAKAKFYEVGKVKEANRLAQALIGTVDSVANVFVNKYWYLLGISPKQNVISQEDEEIYVSESLSSLPTDEQTKFFNSFAETFKIPEEHEDGKKYGIDYGFWKKDLKKIFDATRNFRIRDYKESVAKSKELIKTVTQDCCKLN
;
A
#
# COMPACT_ATOMS: atom_id res chain seq x y z
N MET A 1 24.07 13.93 11.24
CA MET A 1 22.59 13.80 11.30
C MET A 1 22.02 14.26 9.97
N LYS A 2 21.09 13.50 9.38
CA LYS A 2 20.39 13.92 8.16
C LYS A 2 19.46 15.08 8.55
N ASN A 3 19.57 16.22 7.87
CA ASN A 3 18.69 17.36 8.11
C ASN A 3 17.28 17.03 7.59
N ILE A 4 16.33 16.85 8.48
CA ILE A 4 14.92 16.69 8.15
C ILE A 4 14.26 18.06 8.25
N THR A 5 13.60 18.50 7.18
CA THR A 5 12.79 19.71 7.17
C THR A 5 11.33 19.34 7.02
N TYR A 6 10.50 19.74 7.98
CA TYR A 6 9.06 19.57 7.92
C TYR A 6 8.40 20.87 7.45
N ILE A 7 7.51 20.77 6.46
CA ILE A 7 6.74 21.91 5.93
C ILE A 7 5.27 21.64 6.17
N SER A 8 4.67 22.37 7.09
CA SER A 8 3.22 22.34 7.31
C SER A 8 2.55 23.42 6.48
N ALA A 9 1.52 23.05 5.72
CA ALA A 9 0.82 23.96 4.86
C ALA A 9 -0.59 23.44 4.54
N SER A 10 -1.59 24.30 4.54
CA SER A 10 -2.97 23.98 4.16
C SER A 10 -3.14 23.79 2.64
N ALA A 11 -4.31 23.32 2.19
CA ALA A 11 -4.61 23.24 0.78
C ALA A 11 -4.55 24.64 0.15
N GLY A 12 -3.98 24.77 -1.05
CA GLY A 12 -3.84 26.06 -1.75
C GLY A 12 -2.75 27.00 -1.22
N SER A 13 -2.02 26.65 -0.16
CA SER A 13 -1.03 27.53 0.48
C SER A 13 0.32 27.64 -0.24
N GLY A 14 0.44 27.18 -1.49
CA GLY A 14 1.68 27.28 -2.26
C GLY A 14 2.73 26.22 -1.97
N LYS A 15 2.37 25.06 -1.36
CA LYS A 15 3.32 23.97 -1.07
C LYS A 15 4.20 23.57 -2.26
N THR A 16 3.59 23.39 -3.41
CA THR A 16 4.31 23.03 -4.64
C THR A 16 5.28 24.11 -5.06
N TYR A 17 4.89 25.37 -4.94
CA TYR A 17 5.75 26.53 -5.23
C TYR A 17 6.98 26.53 -4.31
N GLU A 18 6.75 26.43 -3.02
CA GLU A 18 7.84 26.40 -2.01
C GLU A 18 8.81 25.23 -2.26
N LEU A 19 8.28 24.03 -2.56
CA LEU A 19 9.11 22.87 -2.86
C LEU A 19 9.93 23.07 -4.15
N THR A 20 9.38 23.69 -5.19
CA THR A 20 10.11 23.97 -6.42
C THR A 20 11.18 25.03 -6.22
N GLU A 21 10.92 26.06 -5.42
CA GLU A 21 11.93 27.09 -5.06
C GLU A 21 13.08 26.47 -4.23
N ARG A 22 12.78 25.62 -3.26
CA ARG A 22 13.81 24.93 -2.48
C ARG A 22 14.64 24.00 -3.35
N LEU A 23 14.01 23.24 -4.24
CA LEU A 23 14.71 22.37 -5.19
C LEU A 23 15.67 23.18 -6.06
N LYS A 24 15.16 24.28 -6.65
CA LYS A 24 15.97 25.19 -7.45
C LYS A 24 17.18 25.72 -6.65
N LYS A 25 16.97 26.17 -5.42
CA LYS A 25 18.02 26.67 -4.55
C LYS A 25 19.10 25.63 -4.27
N VAL A 26 18.70 24.41 -3.87
CA VAL A 26 19.63 23.32 -3.55
C VAL A 26 20.51 22.95 -4.74
N ILE A 27 19.93 22.91 -5.94
CA ILE A 27 20.66 22.59 -7.17
C ILE A 27 21.60 23.74 -7.59
N LEU A 28 21.14 24.99 -7.53
CA LEU A 28 21.95 26.15 -7.91
C LEU A 28 23.12 26.39 -6.93
N GLU A 29 22.94 26.04 -5.67
CA GLU A 29 24.01 26.07 -4.66
C GLU A 29 24.96 24.86 -4.78
N GLY A 30 24.76 23.96 -5.72
CA GLY A 30 25.59 22.77 -5.94
C GLY A 30 25.52 21.72 -4.82
N LYS A 31 24.50 21.78 -3.95
CA LYS A 31 24.30 20.83 -2.85
C LYS A 31 23.80 19.47 -3.31
N ALA A 32 23.11 19.43 -4.46
CA ALA A 32 22.68 18.21 -5.13
C ALA A 32 22.66 18.42 -6.63
N LYS A 33 22.81 17.34 -7.39
CA LYS A 33 22.62 17.35 -8.84
C LYS A 33 21.15 17.07 -9.16
N PRO A 34 20.62 17.59 -10.29
CA PRO A 34 19.23 17.34 -10.68
C PRO A 34 18.84 15.85 -10.70
N GLU A 35 19.71 15.00 -11.21
CA GLU A 35 19.51 13.55 -11.32
C GLU A 35 19.58 12.80 -9.97
N GLU A 36 20.08 13.43 -8.92
CA GLU A 36 20.15 12.85 -7.56
C GLU A 36 18.86 13.10 -6.76
N VAL A 37 17.91 13.84 -7.35
CA VAL A 37 16.65 14.18 -6.70
C VAL A 37 15.68 12.99 -6.72
N ILE A 38 15.12 12.70 -5.57
CA ILE A 38 14.00 11.76 -5.41
C ILE A 38 12.83 12.54 -4.84
N LEU A 39 11.69 12.49 -5.54
CA LEU A 39 10.45 13.13 -5.09
C LEU A 39 9.28 12.15 -5.28
N THR A 40 8.53 11.93 -4.23
CA THR A 40 7.36 11.06 -4.26
C THR A 40 6.08 11.83 -4.03
N THR A 41 5.01 11.42 -4.73
CA THR A 41 3.66 11.96 -4.60
C THR A 41 2.66 10.80 -4.50
N PHE A 42 1.40 11.11 -4.19
CA PHE A 42 0.35 10.09 -4.19
C PHE A 42 -0.24 9.83 -5.58
N THR A 43 -0.18 10.79 -6.49
CA THR A 43 -0.78 10.65 -7.83
C THR A 43 0.24 10.93 -8.94
N LYS A 44 0.07 10.26 -10.08
CA LYS A 44 0.88 10.48 -11.28
C LYS A 44 0.73 11.93 -11.80
N ALA A 45 -0.49 12.48 -11.73
CA ALA A 45 -0.77 13.85 -12.14
C ALA A 45 0.04 14.87 -11.32
N ALA A 46 0.06 14.74 -9.98
CA ALA A 46 0.85 15.62 -9.12
C ALA A 46 2.36 15.52 -9.38
N ALA A 47 2.86 14.31 -9.68
CA ALA A 47 4.27 14.11 -10.05
C ALA A 47 4.63 14.83 -11.35
N SER A 48 3.78 14.70 -12.39
CA SER A 48 3.97 15.38 -13.67
C SER A 48 3.89 16.89 -13.52
N GLU A 49 2.89 17.41 -12.82
CA GLU A 49 2.73 18.84 -12.56
C GLU A 49 3.95 19.42 -11.84
N PHE A 50 4.45 18.71 -10.80
CA PHE A 50 5.67 19.13 -10.10
C PHE A 50 6.88 19.18 -11.03
N LYS A 51 7.05 18.16 -11.85
CA LYS A 51 8.17 18.07 -12.80
C LYS A 51 8.17 19.23 -13.80
N GLU A 52 7.00 19.56 -14.35
CA GLU A 52 6.87 20.68 -15.28
C GLU A 52 7.12 22.03 -14.59
N LYS A 53 6.55 22.27 -13.42
CA LYS A 53 6.78 23.49 -12.64
C LYS A 53 8.24 23.63 -12.24
N ALA A 54 8.88 22.55 -11.82
CA ALA A 54 10.29 22.57 -11.48
C ALA A 54 11.17 22.93 -12.69
N LYS A 55 10.94 22.31 -13.86
CA LYS A 55 11.66 22.65 -15.09
C LYS A 55 11.47 24.11 -15.48
N ALA A 56 10.24 24.62 -15.43
CA ALA A 56 9.95 26.03 -15.75
C ALA A 56 10.78 26.98 -14.89
N LYS A 57 10.94 26.69 -13.60
CA LYS A 57 11.78 27.49 -12.68
C LYS A 57 13.25 27.53 -13.06
N PHE A 58 13.80 26.47 -13.66
CA PHE A 58 15.18 26.48 -14.16
C PHE A 58 15.28 27.23 -15.49
N TYR A 59 14.27 27.15 -16.36
CA TYR A 59 14.23 27.92 -17.61
C TYR A 59 14.15 29.42 -17.34
N GLU A 60 13.35 29.88 -16.35
CA GLU A 60 13.25 31.29 -15.92
C GLU A 60 14.59 31.91 -15.56
N VAL A 61 15.53 31.11 -15.04
CA VAL A 61 16.86 31.57 -14.63
C VAL A 61 17.96 31.20 -15.64
N GLY A 62 17.59 30.80 -16.86
CA GLY A 62 18.53 30.44 -17.93
C GLY A 62 19.31 29.12 -17.72
N LYS A 63 18.90 28.29 -16.78
CA LYS A 63 19.56 27.04 -16.41
C LYS A 63 19.01 25.85 -17.19
N VAL A 64 19.14 25.90 -18.52
CA VAL A 64 18.60 24.92 -19.45
C VAL A 64 19.19 23.50 -19.23
N LYS A 65 20.49 23.44 -18.91
CA LYS A 65 21.16 22.14 -18.67
C LYS A 65 20.58 21.45 -17.45
N GLU A 66 20.38 22.17 -16.37
CA GLU A 66 19.81 21.69 -15.12
C GLU A 66 18.34 21.26 -15.31
N ALA A 67 17.55 22.04 -16.04
CA ALA A 67 16.18 21.70 -16.41
C ALA A 67 16.09 20.38 -17.17
N ASN A 68 16.98 20.18 -18.15
CA ASN A 68 17.01 18.93 -18.93
C ASN A 68 17.50 17.73 -18.10
N ARG A 69 18.49 17.90 -17.23
CA ARG A 69 18.96 16.84 -16.33
C ARG A 69 17.93 16.45 -15.27
N LEU A 70 17.01 17.34 -14.92
CA LEU A 70 15.90 17.03 -14.03
C LEU A 70 14.95 15.96 -14.63
N ALA A 71 14.99 15.73 -15.94
CA ALA A 71 14.29 14.62 -16.56
C ALA A 71 14.75 13.25 -16.05
N GLN A 72 16.00 13.14 -15.58
CA GLN A 72 16.59 11.92 -15.02
C GLN A 72 16.33 11.74 -13.51
N ALA A 73 15.74 12.75 -12.85
CA ALA A 73 15.34 12.67 -11.44
C ALA A 73 14.22 11.63 -11.25
N LEU A 74 14.24 10.95 -10.12
CA LEU A 74 13.21 10.00 -9.73
C LEU A 74 12.00 10.76 -9.15
N ILE A 75 11.14 11.25 -10.04
CA ILE A 75 9.92 11.98 -9.68
C ILE A 75 8.71 11.13 -10.10
N GLY A 76 7.92 10.68 -9.13
CA GLY A 76 6.79 9.79 -9.41
C GLY A 76 5.95 9.50 -8.17
N THR A 77 5.03 8.53 -8.29
CA THR A 77 4.34 7.99 -7.12
C THR A 77 5.29 7.17 -6.26
N VAL A 78 4.95 6.97 -4.99
CA VAL A 78 5.74 6.12 -4.08
C VAL A 78 6.00 4.76 -4.71
N ASP A 79 4.96 4.14 -5.28
CA ASP A 79 5.06 2.82 -5.92
C ASP A 79 5.95 2.84 -7.16
N SER A 80 5.85 3.88 -8.01
CA SER A 80 6.69 3.98 -9.21
C SER A 80 8.17 4.15 -8.86
N VAL A 81 8.48 4.95 -7.83
CA VAL A 81 9.85 5.13 -7.35
C VAL A 81 10.36 3.84 -6.70
N ALA A 82 9.54 3.18 -5.87
CA ALA A 82 9.88 1.89 -5.27
C ALA A 82 10.16 0.83 -6.34
N ASN A 83 9.36 0.77 -7.39
CA ASN A 83 9.56 -0.17 -8.50
C ASN A 83 10.90 0.05 -9.23
N VAL A 84 11.34 1.30 -9.39
CA VAL A 84 12.69 1.60 -9.93
C VAL A 84 13.77 0.99 -9.04
N PHE A 85 13.65 1.10 -7.72
CA PHE A 85 14.61 0.49 -6.79
C PHE A 85 14.56 -1.04 -6.82
N VAL A 86 13.37 -1.62 -6.84
CA VAL A 86 13.19 -3.08 -6.93
C VAL A 86 13.85 -3.61 -8.21
N ASN A 87 13.59 -2.98 -9.36
CA ASN A 87 14.18 -3.37 -10.63
C ASN A 87 15.69 -3.14 -10.70
N LYS A 88 16.24 -2.18 -9.94
CA LYS A 88 17.67 -1.92 -9.91
C LYS A 88 18.41 -2.86 -8.97
N TYR A 89 17.80 -3.24 -7.85
CA TYR A 89 18.43 -3.98 -6.76
C TYR A 89 17.78 -5.35 -6.53
N TRP A 90 17.10 -5.91 -7.54
CA TRP A 90 16.43 -7.21 -7.48
C TRP A 90 17.31 -8.33 -6.92
N TYR A 91 18.60 -8.33 -7.30
CA TYR A 91 19.58 -9.33 -6.87
C TYR A 91 19.86 -9.28 -5.34
N LEU A 92 19.74 -8.11 -4.71
CA LEU A 92 19.86 -7.98 -3.24
C LEU A 92 18.62 -8.48 -2.51
N LEU A 93 17.48 -8.49 -3.20
CA LEU A 93 16.20 -8.92 -2.64
C LEU A 93 15.93 -10.41 -2.88
N GLY A 94 16.76 -11.10 -3.67
CA GLY A 94 16.56 -12.52 -4.02
C GLY A 94 15.32 -12.76 -4.89
N ILE A 95 14.86 -11.76 -5.65
CA ILE A 95 13.67 -11.84 -6.51
C ILE A 95 14.07 -11.90 -7.99
N SER A 96 13.11 -12.20 -8.88
CA SER A 96 13.36 -12.22 -10.33
C SER A 96 13.68 -10.82 -10.87
N PRO A 97 14.55 -10.67 -11.90
CA PRO A 97 14.78 -9.40 -12.58
C PRO A 97 13.55 -8.90 -13.37
N LYS A 98 12.64 -9.80 -13.72
CA LYS A 98 11.38 -9.46 -14.39
C LYS A 98 10.25 -9.50 -13.37
N GLN A 99 9.92 -8.35 -12.80
CA GLN A 99 8.76 -8.18 -11.93
C GLN A 99 7.64 -7.57 -12.75
N ASN A 100 6.50 -8.23 -12.78
CA ASN A 100 5.25 -7.67 -13.31
C ASN A 100 4.38 -7.24 -12.13
N VAL A 101 3.84 -6.03 -12.22
CA VAL A 101 2.78 -5.60 -11.31
C VAL A 101 1.50 -6.24 -11.81
N ILE A 102 0.91 -7.11 -11.00
CA ILE A 102 -0.39 -7.72 -11.30
C ILE A 102 -1.50 -6.68 -11.11
N SER A 103 -2.57 -6.79 -11.89
CA SER A 103 -3.77 -5.97 -11.70
C SER A 103 -4.51 -6.40 -10.43
N GLN A 104 -5.43 -5.58 -9.97
CA GLN A 104 -6.25 -5.93 -8.81
C GLN A 104 -7.16 -7.12 -9.12
N GLU A 105 -7.66 -7.20 -10.35
CA GLU A 105 -8.48 -8.32 -10.82
C GLU A 105 -7.67 -9.64 -10.81
N ASP A 106 -6.45 -9.61 -11.32
CA ASP A 106 -5.55 -10.78 -11.30
C ASP A 106 -5.20 -11.19 -9.86
N GLU A 107 -4.94 -10.23 -8.97
CA GLU A 107 -4.69 -10.50 -7.54
C GLU A 107 -5.87 -11.26 -6.93
N GLU A 108 -7.09 -10.84 -7.20
CA GLU A 108 -8.31 -11.50 -6.69
C GLU A 108 -8.44 -12.94 -7.18
N ILE A 109 -8.13 -13.19 -8.45
CA ILE A 109 -8.13 -14.54 -9.03
C ILE A 109 -7.10 -15.42 -8.32
N TYR A 110 -5.84 -14.98 -8.23
CA TYR A 110 -4.78 -15.75 -7.57
C TYR A 110 -5.08 -16.02 -6.10
N VAL A 111 -5.60 -15.04 -5.38
CA VAL A 111 -6.00 -15.21 -3.97
C VAL A 111 -7.14 -16.22 -3.86
N SER A 112 -8.17 -16.13 -4.72
CA SER A 112 -9.29 -17.03 -4.72
C SER A 112 -8.89 -18.49 -5.01
N GLU A 113 -8.04 -18.70 -6.02
CA GLU A 113 -7.50 -20.03 -6.36
C GLU A 113 -6.66 -20.59 -5.21
N SER A 114 -5.78 -19.78 -4.64
CA SER A 114 -4.94 -20.19 -3.49
C SER A 114 -5.80 -20.57 -2.30
N LEU A 115 -6.79 -19.77 -1.94
CA LEU A 115 -7.70 -20.04 -0.83
C LEU A 115 -8.57 -21.29 -1.08
N SER A 116 -8.87 -21.62 -2.33
CA SER A 116 -9.65 -22.80 -2.66
C SER A 116 -8.89 -24.10 -2.48
N SER A 117 -7.55 -24.06 -2.54
CA SER A 117 -6.67 -25.22 -2.37
C SER A 117 -6.16 -25.41 -0.93
N LEU A 118 -6.41 -24.46 -0.03
CA LEU A 118 -5.84 -24.49 1.32
C LEU A 118 -6.54 -25.46 2.30
N PRO A 119 -7.89 -25.52 2.36
CA PRO A 119 -8.54 -26.32 3.38
C PRO A 119 -8.45 -27.82 3.05
N THR A 120 -8.17 -28.62 4.07
CA THR A 120 -8.34 -30.07 4.00
C THR A 120 -9.82 -30.43 3.93
N ASP A 121 -10.15 -31.66 3.52
CA ASP A 121 -11.53 -32.16 3.49
C ASP A 121 -12.22 -32.04 4.86
N GLU A 122 -11.48 -32.23 5.93
CA GLU A 122 -11.99 -32.10 7.29
C GLU A 122 -12.32 -30.65 7.65
N GLN A 123 -11.45 -29.71 7.28
CA GLN A 123 -11.67 -28.28 7.46
C GLN A 123 -12.84 -27.80 6.61
N THR A 124 -12.97 -28.28 5.39
CA THR A 124 -14.11 -27.96 4.50
C THR A 124 -15.43 -28.42 5.12
N LYS A 125 -15.49 -29.64 5.65
CA LYS A 125 -16.67 -30.16 6.37
C LYS A 125 -17.01 -29.28 7.58
N PHE A 126 -16.01 -28.88 8.34
CA PHE A 126 -16.20 -27.99 9.48
C PHE A 126 -16.79 -26.64 9.06
N PHE A 127 -16.23 -26.00 8.04
CA PHE A 127 -16.73 -24.71 7.54
C PHE A 127 -18.17 -24.81 7.02
N ASN A 128 -18.50 -25.88 6.29
CA ASN A 128 -19.85 -26.09 5.78
C ASN A 128 -20.84 -26.28 6.94
N SER A 129 -20.51 -27.11 7.91
CA SER A 129 -21.35 -27.31 9.09
C SER A 129 -21.53 -26.04 9.90
N PHE A 130 -20.49 -25.22 10.00
CA PHE A 130 -20.54 -23.92 10.65
C PHE A 130 -21.47 -22.95 9.91
N ALA A 131 -21.35 -22.85 8.58
CA ALA A 131 -22.22 -22.00 7.78
C ALA A 131 -23.70 -22.39 7.90
N GLU A 132 -24.00 -23.69 7.88
CA GLU A 132 -25.35 -24.23 8.06
C GLU A 132 -25.91 -23.93 9.45
N THR A 133 -25.12 -24.19 10.50
CA THR A 133 -25.54 -23.99 11.88
C THR A 133 -25.89 -22.54 12.15
N PHE A 134 -25.08 -21.61 11.66
CA PHE A 134 -25.26 -20.19 11.87
C PHE A 134 -26.07 -19.51 10.76
N LYS A 135 -26.53 -20.27 9.75
CA LYS A 135 -27.29 -19.78 8.61
C LYS A 135 -26.65 -18.54 7.99
N ILE A 136 -25.34 -18.63 7.71
CA ILE A 136 -24.58 -17.51 7.15
C ILE A 136 -25.10 -17.25 5.73
N PRO A 137 -25.75 -16.11 5.45
CA PRO A 137 -26.38 -15.86 4.18
C PRO A 137 -25.35 -15.46 3.11
N GLU A 138 -25.54 -15.96 1.90
CA GLU A 138 -24.83 -15.46 0.72
C GLU A 138 -25.41 -14.10 0.31
N GLU A 139 -24.57 -13.12 0.08
CA GLU A 139 -24.94 -11.77 -0.32
C GLU A 139 -24.77 -11.63 -1.84
N HIS A 140 -25.86 -11.32 -2.55
CA HIS A 140 -25.90 -11.13 -3.99
C HIS A 140 -25.71 -9.64 -4.37
N GLU A 141 -25.40 -9.37 -5.65
CA GLU A 141 -25.17 -8.02 -6.17
C GLU A 141 -26.36 -7.06 -5.97
N ASP A 142 -27.57 -7.59 -5.86
CA ASP A 142 -28.79 -6.82 -5.57
C ASP A 142 -28.97 -6.46 -4.09
N GLY A 143 -27.98 -6.80 -3.25
CA GLY A 143 -27.99 -6.57 -1.80
C GLY A 143 -28.93 -7.50 -1.03
N LYS A 144 -29.59 -8.45 -1.70
CA LYS A 144 -30.43 -9.47 -1.05
C LYS A 144 -29.57 -10.65 -0.60
N LYS A 145 -30.05 -11.34 0.42
CA LYS A 145 -29.34 -12.47 1.02
C LYS A 145 -30.14 -13.76 0.79
N TYR A 146 -29.58 -14.65 0.00
CA TYR A 146 -30.18 -15.94 -0.31
C TYR A 146 -29.18 -17.07 -0.05
N GLY A 147 -29.70 -18.25 0.30
CA GLY A 147 -28.86 -19.43 0.47
C GLY A 147 -27.91 -19.36 1.64
N ILE A 148 -26.89 -20.19 1.58
CA ILE A 148 -25.82 -20.30 2.60
C ILE A 148 -24.47 -20.06 1.94
N ASP A 149 -23.70 -19.11 2.46
CA ASP A 149 -22.36 -18.81 1.99
C ASP A 149 -21.35 -19.81 2.58
N TYR A 150 -21.08 -20.87 1.87
CA TYR A 150 -20.04 -21.84 2.22
C TYR A 150 -18.60 -21.30 2.05
N GLY A 151 -18.47 -20.17 1.36
CA GLY A 151 -17.18 -19.48 1.15
C GLY A 151 -16.90 -18.32 2.11
N PHE A 152 -17.76 -18.07 3.10
CA PHE A 152 -17.70 -16.93 4.03
C PHE A 152 -16.31 -16.72 4.65
N TRP A 153 -15.64 -17.81 5.00
CA TRP A 153 -14.32 -17.79 5.63
C TRP A 153 -13.23 -17.24 4.71
N LYS A 154 -13.39 -17.31 3.39
CA LYS A 154 -12.42 -16.80 2.41
C LYS A 154 -12.28 -15.28 2.51
N LYS A 155 -13.42 -14.58 2.68
CA LYS A 155 -13.44 -13.11 2.85
C LYS A 155 -12.69 -12.69 4.13
N ASP A 156 -12.88 -13.44 5.20
CA ASP A 156 -12.21 -13.13 6.47
C ASP A 156 -10.72 -13.48 6.46
N LEU A 157 -10.33 -14.59 5.82
CA LEU A 157 -8.91 -14.89 5.59
C LEU A 157 -8.24 -13.83 4.73
N LYS A 158 -8.89 -13.33 3.69
CA LYS A 158 -8.34 -12.22 2.88
C LYS A 158 -8.10 -10.98 3.73
N LYS A 159 -9.07 -10.59 4.57
CA LYS A 159 -8.91 -9.45 5.51
C LYS A 159 -7.74 -9.65 6.48
N ILE A 160 -7.59 -10.85 7.03
CA ILE A 160 -6.47 -11.19 7.93
C ILE A 160 -5.15 -11.10 7.17
N PHE A 161 -5.09 -11.61 5.95
CA PHE A 161 -3.90 -11.56 5.10
C PHE A 161 -3.50 -10.09 4.80
N ASP A 162 -4.46 -9.26 4.39
CA ASP A 162 -4.21 -7.84 4.13
C ASP A 162 -3.77 -7.08 5.39
N ALA A 163 -4.39 -7.37 6.53
CA ALA A 163 -3.99 -6.79 7.80
C ALA A 163 -2.56 -7.19 8.18
N THR A 164 -2.19 -8.45 8.02
CA THR A 164 -0.82 -8.91 8.32
C THR A 164 0.22 -8.30 7.43
N ARG A 165 -0.08 -8.14 6.14
CA ARG A 165 0.81 -7.46 5.19
C ARG A 165 1.01 -6.00 5.58
N ASN A 166 -0.07 -5.30 5.94
CA ASN A 166 -0.04 -3.88 6.28
C ASN A 166 0.64 -3.60 7.63
N PHE A 167 0.39 -4.44 8.62
CA PHE A 167 0.91 -4.27 9.99
C PHE A 167 2.18 -5.09 10.27
N ARG A 168 2.73 -5.81 9.28
CA ARG A 168 3.94 -6.65 9.41
C ARG A 168 3.87 -7.61 10.59
N ILE A 169 2.72 -8.22 10.81
CA ILE A 169 2.52 -9.20 11.88
C ILE A 169 3.41 -10.41 11.58
N ARG A 170 4.37 -10.68 12.46
CA ARG A 170 5.33 -11.80 12.31
C ARG A 170 4.92 -13.05 13.06
N ASP A 171 4.17 -12.90 14.13
CA ASP A 171 3.70 -14.01 14.98
C ASP A 171 2.18 -13.99 15.13
N TYR A 172 1.55 -14.89 14.38
CA TYR A 172 0.09 -15.08 14.42
C TYR A 172 -0.37 -15.75 15.70
N LYS A 173 0.45 -16.67 16.27
CA LYS A 173 0.05 -17.43 17.45
C LYS A 173 -0.10 -16.51 18.65
N GLU A 174 0.83 -15.60 18.84
CA GLU A 174 0.76 -14.60 19.90
C GLU A 174 -0.45 -13.66 19.70
N SER A 175 -0.68 -13.19 18.49
CA SER A 175 -1.81 -12.30 18.18
C SER A 175 -3.15 -12.99 18.43
N VAL A 176 -3.30 -14.25 18.00
CA VAL A 176 -4.51 -15.05 18.22
C VAL A 176 -4.71 -15.36 19.71
N ALA A 177 -3.63 -15.66 20.46
CA ALA A 177 -3.71 -15.90 21.89
C ALA A 177 -4.22 -14.67 22.64
N LYS A 178 -3.67 -13.49 22.36
CA LYS A 178 -4.13 -12.22 22.93
C LYS A 178 -5.59 -11.92 22.61
N SER A 179 -6.02 -12.16 21.37
CA SER A 179 -7.41 -11.97 20.96
C SER A 179 -8.37 -12.91 21.70
N LYS A 180 -7.99 -14.18 21.87
CA LYS A 180 -8.79 -15.16 22.65
C LYS A 180 -8.91 -14.76 24.12
N GLU A 181 -7.84 -14.25 24.71
CA GLU A 181 -7.83 -13.78 26.09
C GLU A 181 -8.74 -12.58 26.27
N LEU A 182 -8.68 -11.61 25.35
CA LEU A 182 -9.56 -10.44 25.37
C LEU A 182 -11.03 -10.84 25.23
N ILE A 183 -11.37 -11.75 24.32
CA ILE A 183 -12.74 -12.26 24.15
C ILE A 183 -13.24 -12.93 25.45
N LYS A 184 -12.42 -13.75 26.09
CA LYS A 184 -12.77 -14.39 27.36
C LYS A 184 -13.06 -13.36 28.46
N THR A 185 -12.24 -12.31 28.55
CA THR A 185 -12.43 -11.24 29.52
C THR A 185 -13.75 -10.51 29.29
N VAL A 186 -14.02 -10.10 28.05
CA VAL A 186 -15.25 -9.40 27.69
C VAL A 186 -16.49 -10.27 27.94
N THR A 187 -16.47 -11.56 27.58
CA THR A 187 -17.60 -12.46 27.81
C THR A 187 -17.84 -12.73 29.29
N GLN A 188 -16.79 -12.83 30.11
CA GLN A 188 -16.93 -12.97 31.57
C GLN A 188 -17.54 -11.72 32.22
N ASP A 189 -17.17 -10.54 31.74
CA ASP A 189 -17.71 -9.28 32.26
C ASP A 189 -19.19 -9.09 31.86
N CYS A 190 -19.56 -9.50 30.63
CA CYS A 190 -20.96 -9.50 30.21
C CYS A 190 -21.84 -10.48 31.02
N CYS A 191 -21.29 -11.64 31.41
CA CYS A 191 -22.03 -12.60 32.26
C CYS A 191 -22.18 -12.16 33.71
N LYS A 192 -21.43 -11.16 34.18
CA LYS A 192 -21.56 -10.59 35.53
C LYS A 192 -22.59 -9.45 35.62
N LEU A 193 -23.04 -8.96 34.46
CA LEU A 193 -24.01 -7.85 34.37
C LEU A 193 -25.47 -8.34 34.24
N ASN A 194 -25.73 -9.64 34.22
CA ASN A 194 -27.02 -10.29 34.30
C ASN A 194 -27.16 -11.03 35.64
#